data_6489b22449f431066710823bdee44a52
#
_entry.id   6489b22449f431066710823bdee44a52
#
_cell.length_a   1.000
_cell.length_b   1.000
_cell.length_c   1.000
_cell.angle_alpha   90.00
_cell.angle_beta   90.00
_cell.angle_gamma   90.00
#
_symmetry.space_group_name_H-M   'P 1'
#
loop_
_entity.id
_entity.type
_entity.pdbx_description
1 polymer ?
#
loop_
_entity_poly.entity_id
_entity_poly.type
_entity_poly.pdbx_seq_one_letter_code
_entity_poly.pdbx_strand_id
1 'polypeptide(L)'
;MLKTTRDLKLATAITGSYPRPLWFDASLSGRSFKAAMGESMFREQYTDAVAAVINAQEAAGLDIVTDGDSRFDLAVGGKSWFFYPLERLGGITGHRDTSRGWMSRHGLRPGKILWEVQEAYQPGVVKKKLSRGPLEYTELWKVAQRLTDRPLKFGAICAPALASMLWNEFYDDDKTMILDLCDIMNAEFRELADAGCPLIQVEEPPHHSRALLEGSTDADLEFQTEAFNRQLAGVSAEIWVHTCWGNPNQQRVHWNVPSYERGLPHLLRLNCDVLTIECASSEGRDLPLFKHVKTDKKIAIGVVNHCNTVVEPAEHVAALIRKALEYIPKEQLVISTDCGFGREGLSRRIAFYKCVALVEGTNIVRRELGLPEARVRVADPKLWFAGP
;
A
#
# COMPACT_ATOMS: atom_id res chain seq x y z
N MET A 1 -8.39 -12.60 10.84
CA MET A 1 -7.73 -13.42 11.90
C MET A 1 -6.30 -13.68 11.47
N LEU A 2 -5.32 -13.31 12.31
CA LEU A 2 -3.90 -13.54 12.06
C LEU A 2 -3.66 -15.01 11.69
N LYS A 3 -3.05 -15.24 10.54
CA LYS A 3 -2.68 -16.57 10.02
C LYS A 3 -1.19 -16.62 9.72
N THR A 4 -0.75 -15.85 8.75
CA THR A 4 0.63 -15.84 8.26
C THR A 4 1.58 -15.17 9.23
N THR A 5 1.17 -14.06 9.84
CA THR A 5 2.04 -13.31 10.76
C THR A 5 1.85 -13.68 12.23
N ARG A 6 0.96 -14.62 12.56
CA ARG A 6 0.66 -14.98 13.96
C ARG A 6 1.91 -15.17 14.80
N ASP A 7 2.81 -16.02 14.33
CA ASP A 7 4.01 -16.45 15.07
C ASP A 7 5.27 -15.67 14.68
N LEU A 8 5.16 -14.75 13.73
CA LEU A 8 6.27 -13.90 13.29
C LEU A 8 6.36 -12.66 14.19
N LYS A 9 7.48 -12.56 14.92
CA LYS A 9 7.83 -11.38 15.73
C LYS A 9 8.68 -10.44 14.89
N LEU A 10 8.36 -9.17 14.89
CA LEU A 10 9.02 -8.16 14.07
C LEU A 10 9.09 -8.56 12.58
N ALA A 11 8.02 -9.16 12.04
CA ALA A 11 7.96 -9.55 10.64
C ALA A 11 8.27 -8.34 9.74
N THR A 12 9.03 -8.56 8.67
CA THR A 12 9.44 -7.51 7.73
C THR A 12 8.71 -7.62 6.41
N ALA A 13 8.17 -6.49 5.94
CA ALA A 13 7.51 -6.36 4.64
C ALA A 13 7.72 -4.94 4.09
N ILE A 14 7.52 -4.74 2.79
CA ILE A 14 7.28 -3.39 2.26
C ILE A 14 5.78 -3.12 2.19
N THR A 15 5.37 -1.86 2.05
CA THR A 15 3.97 -1.50 1.85
C THR A 15 3.38 -2.22 0.64
N GLY A 16 3.94 -2.04 -0.56
CA GLY A 16 3.42 -2.77 -1.74
C GLY A 16 4.23 -2.47 -2.98
N SER A 17 4.04 -1.29 -3.53
CA SER A 17 4.64 -0.92 -4.81
C SER A 17 6.17 -0.82 -4.76
N TYR A 18 6.78 -1.25 -5.84
CA TYR A 18 8.24 -1.23 -6.02
C TYR A 18 8.59 -0.58 -7.36
N PRO A 19 9.71 0.13 -7.49
CA PRO A 19 10.10 0.73 -8.76
C PRO A 19 10.25 -0.33 -9.85
N ARG A 20 9.58 -0.12 -10.96
CA ARG A 20 9.61 -1.03 -12.10
C ARG A 20 10.98 -1.02 -12.77
N PRO A 21 11.42 -2.14 -13.35
CA PRO A 21 12.55 -2.14 -14.25
C PRO A 21 12.36 -1.12 -15.39
N LEU A 22 13.40 -0.37 -15.75
CA LEU A 22 13.31 0.64 -16.80
C LEU A 22 12.94 0.08 -18.18
N TRP A 23 13.24 -1.19 -18.40
CA TRP A 23 12.90 -1.91 -19.63
C TRP A 23 11.44 -2.41 -19.66
N PHE A 24 10.74 -2.38 -18.53
CA PHE A 24 9.33 -2.79 -18.45
C PHE A 24 8.44 -1.60 -18.83
N ASP A 25 8.04 -1.53 -20.08
CA ASP A 25 7.18 -0.49 -20.64
C ASP A 25 5.84 -1.00 -21.19
N ALA A 26 5.63 -2.31 -21.18
CA ALA A 26 4.39 -2.94 -21.63
C ALA A 26 3.21 -2.51 -20.73
N SER A 27 2.24 -1.82 -21.34
CA SER A 27 1.04 -1.34 -20.67
C SER A 27 -0.14 -2.28 -20.89
N LEU A 28 -1.02 -2.35 -19.89
CA LEU A 28 -2.31 -3.03 -20.02
C LEU A 28 -3.26 -2.31 -20.99
N SER A 29 -3.15 -0.99 -21.09
CA SER A 29 -3.98 -0.16 -22.01
C SER A 29 -5.49 -0.42 -21.84
N GLY A 30 -5.98 -0.49 -20.59
CA GLY A 30 -7.38 -0.76 -20.26
C GLY A 30 -7.84 -2.20 -20.47
N ARG A 31 -6.99 -3.07 -21.00
CA ARG A 31 -7.34 -4.49 -21.23
C ARG A 31 -7.44 -5.26 -19.91
N SER A 32 -8.18 -6.36 -19.91
CA SER A 32 -8.11 -7.33 -18.83
C SER A 32 -6.70 -7.93 -18.72
N PHE A 33 -6.31 -8.30 -17.53
CA PHE A 33 -5.00 -8.92 -17.30
C PHE A 33 -4.85 -10.24 -18.10
N LYS A 34 -5.88 -11.09 -18.10
CA LYS A 34 -5.87 -12.35 -18.88
C LYS A 34 -5.69 -12.11 -20.37
N ALA A 35 -6.36 -11.11 -20.93
CA ALA A 35 -6.20 -10.76 -22.33
C ALA A 35 -4.78 -10.29 -22.65
N ALA A 36 -4.20 -9.43 -21.79
CA ALA A 36 -2.83 -8.98 -21.95
C ALA A 36 -1.81 -10.12 -21.83
N MET A 37 -2.01 -11.04 -20.89
CA MET A 37 -1.17 -12.25 -20.71
C MET A 37 -1.25 -13.22 -21.89
N GLY A 38 -2.25 -13.09 -22.75
CA GLY A 38 -2.33 -13.81 -24.04
C GLY A 38 -1.24 -13.39 -25.03
N GLU A 39 -0.73 -12.17 -24.91
CA GLU A 39 0.36 -11.67 -25.76
C GLU A 39 1.72 -12.06 -25.18
N SER A 40 2.57 -12.68 -26.00
CA SER A 40 3.88 -13.15 -25.56
C SER A 40 4.77 -12.04 -25.02
N MET A 41 4.80 -10.88 -25.69
CA MET A 41 5.61 -9.73 -25.27
C MET A 41 5.18 -9.18 -23.89
N PHE A 42 3.87 -8.98 -23.69
CA PHE A 42 3.38 -8.50 -22.39
C PHE A 42 3.66 -9.53 -21.31
N ARG A 43 3.33 -10.80 -21.57
CA ARG A 43 3.52 -11.90 -20.60
C ARG A 43 4.97 -12.03 -20.17
N GLU A 44 5.92 -11.99 -21.11
CA GLU A 44 7.35 -12.08 -20.81
C GLU A 44 7.80 -10.90 -19.97
N GLN A 45 7.58 -9.67 -20.44
CA GLN A 45 7.99 -8.47 -19.71
C GLN A 45 7.34 -8.38 -18.32
N TYR A 46 6.05 -8.69 -18.19
CA TYR A 46 5.36 -8.64 -16.91
C TYR A 46 5.93 -9.66 -15.92
N THR A 47 6.08 -10.92 -16.38
CA THR A 47 6.59 -12.00 -15.53
C THR A 47 8.01 -11.72 -15.08
N ASP A 48 8.87 -11.28 -15.98
CA ASP A 48 10.27 -10.94 -15.68
C ASP A 48 10.37 -9.74 -14.74
N ALA A 49 9.52 -8.72 -14.93
CA ALA A 49 9.50 -7.55 -14.07
C ALA A 49 9.07 -7.92 -12.63
N VAL A 50 8.03 -8.73 -12.49
CA VAL A 50 7.56 -9.21 -11.17
C VAL A 50 8.62 -10.10 -10.53
N ALA A 51 9.24 -11.01 -11.29
CA ALA A 51 10.34 -11.85 -10.79
C ALA A 51 11.53 -11.00 -10.30
N ALA A 52 11.92 -9.98 -11.05
CA ALA A 52 13.00 -9.08 -10.66
C ALA A 52 12.68 -8.30 -9.36
N VAL A 53 11.43 -7.90 -9.17
CA VAL A 53 10.96 -7.21 -7.96
C VAL A 53 10.96 -8.16 -6.76
N ILE A 54 10.42 -9.36 -6.91
CA ILE A 54 10.40 -10.38 -5.84
C ILE A 54 11.82 -10.77 -5.45
N ASN A 55 12.69 -11.06 -6.42
CA ASN A 55 14.09 -11.41 -6.17
C ASN A 55 14.85 -10.32 -5.39
N ALA A 56 14.58 -9.04 -5.68
CA ALA A 56 15.17 -7.93 -4.93
C ALA A 56 14.72 -7.95 -3.45
N GLN A 57 13.45 -8.16 -3.20
CA GLN A 57 12.89 -8.23 -1.85
C GLN A 57 13.44 -9.44 -1.07
N GLU A 58 13.51 -10.60 -1.69
CA GLU A 58 14.11 -11.80 -1.10
C GLU A 58 15.60 -11.64 -0.82
N ALA A 59 16.35 -11.00 -1.73
CA ALA A 59 17.77 -10.72 -1.54
C ALA A 59 18.02 -9.75 -0.39
N ALA A 60 17.11 -8.80 -0.18
CA ALA A 60 17.11 -7.91 0.97
C ALA A 60 16.75 -8.62 2.29
N GLY A 61 16.13 -9.81 2.22
CA GLY A 61 15.79 -10.61 3.40
C GLY A 61 14.40 -10.37 3.98
N LEU A 62 13.48 -9.71 3.26
CA LEU A 62 12.11 -9.48 3.73
C LEU A 62 11.37 -10.80 3.98
N ASP A 63 10.64 -10.92 5.09
CA ASP A 63 9.86 -12.12 5.43
C ASP A 63 8.64 -12.30 4.53
N ILE A 64 8.02 -11.20 4.12
CA ILE A 64 6.84 -11.13 3.26
C ILE A 64 7.19 -10.29 2.05
N VAL A 65 6.85 -10.77 0.86
CA VAL A 65 7.12 -10.08 -0.40
C VAL A 65 5.83 -9.60 -1.08
N THR A 66 5.97 -8.73 -2.08
CA THR A 66 4.87 -8.23 -2.91
C THR A 66 5.23 -8.38 -4.39
N ASP A 67 4.24 -8.30 -5.27
CA ASP A 67 4.45 -8.24 -6.73
C ASP A 67 4.97 -6.87 -7.21
N GLY A 68 5.19 -5.95 -6.27
CA GLY A 68 5.62 -4.58 -6.53
C GLY A 68 4.53 -3.71 -7.15
N ASP A 69 3.27 -4.15 -7.12
CA ASP A 69 2.15 -3.48 -7.80
C ASP A 69 2.47 -3.17 -9.26
N SER A 70 3.07 -4.15 -9.94
CA SER A 70 3.64 -3.98 -11.29
C SER A 70 2.60 -3.83 -12.39
N ARG A 71 1.29 -3.93 -12.07
CA ARG A 71 0.18 -3.67 -12.99
C ARG A 71 -0.04 -2.18 -13.21
N PHE A 72 -0.15 -1.73 -14.45
CA PHE A 72 -0.43 -0.33 -14.74
C PHE A 72 -0.96 -0.09 -16.15
N ASP A 73 -1.57 1.07 -16.32
CA ASP A 73 -2.00 1.62 -17.60
C ASP A 73 -1.27 2.92 -17.89
N LEU A 74 -0.77 3.10 -19.12
CA LEU A 74 0.03 4.28 -19.50
C LEU A 74 -0.75 5.58 -19.54
N ALA A 75 -2.05 5.48 -19.82
CA ALA A 75 -2.86 6.62 -20.22
C ALA A 75 -3.31 7.51 -19.04
N VAL A 76 -3.20 7.05 -17.81
CA VAL A 76 -3.78 7.74 -16.66
C VAL A 76 -2.70 8.15 -15.67
N GLY A 77 -2.74 9.40 -15.29
CA GLY A 77 -1.89 10.14 -14.39
C GLY A 77 -0.87 9.37 -13.56
N GLY A 78 0.40 9.40 -13.96
CA GLY A 78 1.51 8.86 -13.20
C GLY A 78 1.66 7.34 -13.24
N LYS A 79 0.95 6.63 -14.10
CA LYS A 79 1.11 5.17 -14.29
C LYS A 79 0.98 4.39 -12.98
N SER A 80 0.11 4.82 -12.09
CA SER A 80 -0.05 4.21 -10.79
C SER A 80 -0.96 2.99 -10.85
N TRP A 81 -0.65 1.96 -10.09
CA TRP A 81 -1.48 0.77 -9.91
C TRP A 81 -2.88 1.08 -9.34
N PHE A 82 -3.09 2.25 -8.72
CA PHE A 82 -4.40 2.73 -8.27
C PHE A 82 -5.42 2.83 -9.39
N PHE A 83 -4.98 3.17 -10.58
CA PHE A 83 -5.85 3.36 -11.75
C PHE A 83 -6.27 2.05 -12.40
N TYR A 84 -5.63 0.95 -12.05
CA TYR A 84 -5.99 -0.36 -12.56
C TYR A 84 -7.50 -0.68 -12.44
N PRO A 85 -8.17 -0.45 -11.29
CA PRO A 85 -9.61 -0.63 -11.21
C PRO A 85 -10.39 0.35 -12.08
N LEU A 86 -9.98 1.63 -12.14
CA LEU A 86 -10.71 2.66 -12.87
C LEU A 86 -10.83 2.37 -14.37
N GLU A 87 -9.80 1.75 -14.95
CA GLU A 87 -9.78 1.37 -16.36
C GLU A 87 -10.61 0.11 -16.66
N ARG A 88 -11.09 -0.60 -15.63
CA ARG A 88 -11.76 -1.91 -15.79
C ARG A 88 -13.16 -1.98 -15.20
N LEU A 89 -13.50 -1.11 -14.29
CA LEU A 89 -14.85 -1.05 -13.74
C LEU A 89 -15.85 -0.62 -14.82
N GLY A 90 -16.95 -1.34 -14.92
CA GLY A 90 -18.08 -0.90 -15.76
C GLY A 90 -18.79 0.30 -15.17
N GLY A 91 -19.37 1.14 -16.02
CA GLY A 91 -20.08 2.34 -15.63
C GLY A 91 -19.24 3.62 -15.69
N ILE A 92 -17.93 3.51 -15.79
CA ILE A 92 -17.00 4.63 -15.97
C ILE A 92 -16.84 4.93 -17.46
N THR A 93 -16.92 6.19 -17.85
CA THR A 93 -16.78 6.63 -19.24
C THR A 93 -15.96 7.91 -19.32
N GLY A 94 -14.72 7.79 -19.78
CA GLY A 94 -13.81 8.92 -19.92
C GLY A 94 -13.29 9.47 -18.57
N HIS A 95 -12.56 10.57 -18.67
CA HIS A 95 -11.94 11.24 -17.53
C HIS A 95 -12.34 12.71 -17.53
N ARG A 96 -12.30 13.34 -16.39
CA ARG A 96 -12.57 14.77 -16.23
C ARG A 96 -11.30 15.46 -15.73
N ASP A 97 -11.00 16.61 -16.31
CA ASP A 97 -9.96 17.48 -15.78
C ASP A 97 -10.32 17.88 -14.34
N THR A 98 -9.42 17.59 -13.43
CA THR A 98 -9.55 18.02 -12.04
C THR A 98 -9.46 19.53 -12.02
N SER A 99 -10.58 20.21 -12.00
CA SER A 99 -10.53 21.66 -11.81
C SER A 99 -10.00 21.95 -10.40
N ARG A 100 -9.03 22.87 -10.32
CA ARG A 100 -8.56 23.40 -9.03
C ARG A 100 -9.72 23.90 -8.16
N GLY A 101 -10.82 24.32 -8.77
CA GLY A 101 -12.05 24.68 -8.10
C GLY A 101 -12.76 23.51 -7.39
N TRP A 102 -12.69 22.31 -7.94
CA TRP A 102 -13.20 21.12 -7.26
C TRP A 102 -12.39 20.81 -6.02
N MET A 103 -11.05 20.77 -6.14
CA MET A 103 -10.16 20.55 -5.01
C MET A 103 -10.34 21.57 -3.89
N SER A 104 -10.48 22.86 -4.26
CA SER A 104 -10.73 23.92 -3.28
C SER A 104 -12.06 23.75 -2.55
N ARG A 105 -13.13 23.32 -3.24
CA ARG A 105 -14.43 23.03 -2.63
C ARG A 105 -14.39 21.90 -1.61
N HIS A 106 -13.46 20.95 -1.77
CA HIS A 106 -13.25 19.85 -0.85
C HIS A 106 -12.19 20.17 0.23
N GLY A 107 -11.93 21.45 0.47
CA GLY A 107 -11.00 21.89 1.52
C GLY A 107 -9.52 21.67 1.19
N LEU A 108 -9.20 21.19 -0.02
CA LEU A 108 -7.82 21.05 -0.46
C LEU A 108 -7.24 22.42 -0.80
N ARG A 109 -5.95 22.62 -0.50
CA ARG A 109 -5.26 23.90 -0.74
C ARG A 109 -3.91 23.64 -1.42
N PRO A 110 -3.47 24.51 -2.34
CA PRO A 110 -2.14 24.44 -2.93
C PRO A 110 -1.07 24.42 -1.84
N GLY A 111 -0.01 23.65 -2.05
CA GLY A 111 1.08 23.48 -1.10
C GLY A 111 0.77 22.55 0.08
N LYS A 112 -0.41 21.95 0.12
CA LYS A 112 -0.75 20.88 1.06
C LYS A 112 -0.64 19.53 0.39
N ILE A 113 -0.22 18.53 1.15
CA ILE A 113 0.06 17.19 0.63
C ILE A 113 -1.12 16.60 -0.17
N LEU A 114 -2.33 16.69 0.37
CA LEU A 114 -3.51 16.13 -0.29
C LEU A 114 -3.83 16.85 -1.61
N TRP A 115 -3.58 18.16 -1.71
CA TRP A 115 -3.72 18.89 -2.97
C TRP A 115 -2.86 18.25 -4.06
N GLU A 116 -1.60 18.03 -3.76
CA GLU A 116 -0.61 17.59 -4.74
C GLU A 116 -0.79 16.12 -5.12
N VAL A 117 -1.27 15.30 -4.18
CA VAL A 117 -1.68 13.92 -4.48
C VAL A 117 -2.85 13.93 -5.46
N GLN A 118 -3.87 14.76 -5.22
CA GLN A 118 -5.06 14.83 -6.04
C GLN A 118 -4.81 15.53 -7.40
N GLU A 119 -3.92 16.51 -7.45
CA GLU A 119 -3.58 17.21 -8.71
C GLU A 119 -2.94 16.25 -9.75
N ALA A 120 -2.39 15.13 -9.29
CA ALA A 120 -1.82 14.10 -10.17
C ALA A 120 -2.88 13.20 -10.85
N TYR A 121 -4.16 13.35 -10.52
CA TYR A 121 -5.23 12.46 -10.97
C TYR A 121 -6.23 13.15 -11.91
N GLN A 122 -6.71 12.38 -12.89
CA GLN A 122 -7.90 12.72 -13.66
C GLN A 122 -9.04 11.77 -13.26
N PRO A 123 -10.09 12.25 -12.57
CA PRO A 123 -11.19 11.42 -12.14
C PRO A 123 -11.91 10.75 -13.31
N GLY A 124 -12.15 9.45 -13.19
CA GLY A 124 -13.04 8.73 -14.08
C GLY A 124 -14.49 9.19 -13.88
N VAL A 125 -15.25 9.36 -14.96
CA VAL A 125 -16.64 9.83 -14.90
C VAL A 125 -17.60 8.64 -14.84
N VAL A 126 -18.37 8.55 -13.76
CA VAL A 126 -19.40 7.53 -13.56
C VAL A 126 -20.70 7.98 -14.22
N LYS A 127 -21.09 7.35 -15.35
CA LYS A 127 -22.29 7.67 -16.12
C LYS A 127 -23.35 6.58 -16.10
N LYS A 128 -23.07 5.45 -15.51
CA LYS A 128 -23.98 4.32 -15.33
C LYS A 128 -23.69 3.66 -13.99
N LYS A 129 -24.61 2.79 -13.53
CA LYS A 129 -24.37 1.96 -12.37
C LYS A 129 -23.01 1.26 -12.50
N LEU A 130 -22.18 1.36 -11.45
CA LEU A 130 -20.90 0.67 -11.39
C LEU A 130 -21.11 -0.84 -11.42
N SER A 131 -20.22 -1.53 -12.09
CA SER A 131 -20.23 -2.98 -12.12
C SER A 131 -18.80 -3.52 -12.08
N ARG A 132 -18.67 -4.72 -11.58
CA ARG A 132 -17.41 -5.44 -11.54
C ARG A 132 -16.96 -5.75 -12.96
N GLY A 133 -15.93 -5.10 -13.40
CA GLY A 133 -15.26 -5.43 -14.65
C GLY A 133 -14.20 -6.53 -14.45
N PRO A 134 -13.30 -6.75 -15.42
CA PRO A 134 -12.25 -7.76 -15.33
C PRO A 134 -11.08 -7.28 -14.46
N LEU A 135 -11.31 -7.12 -13.13
CA LEU A 135 -10.28 -6.75 -12.18
C LEU A 135 -9.24 -7.86 -12.02
N GLU A 136 -9.65 -9.12 -12.04
CA GLU A 136 -8.79 -10.30 -12.13
C GLU A 136 -7.64 -10.33 -11.11
N TYR A 137 -7.88 -9.87 -9.86
CA TYR A 137 -6.87 -9.83 -8.80
C TYR A 137 -6.31 -11.22 -8.48
N THR A 138 -7.15 -12.23 -8.56
CA THR A 138 -6.73 -13.63 -8.38
C THR A 138 -5.66 -14.06 -9.38
N GLU A 139 -5.79 -13.65 -10.64
CA GLU A 139 -4.82 -14.03 -11.67
C GLU A 139 -3.50 -13.25 -11.52
N LEU A 140 -3.57 -11.98 -11.16
CA LEU A 140 -2.39 -11.18 -10.83
C LEU A 140 -1.60 -11.83 -9.69
N TRP A 141 -2.27 -12.17 -8.59
CA TRP A 141 -1.66 -12.82 -7.44
C TRP A 141 -1.06 -14.19 -7.80
N LYS A 142 -1.79 -15.04 -8.53
CA LYS A 142 -1.31 -16.37 -8.94
C LYS A 142 -0.02 -16.31 -9.75
N VAL A 143 0.10 -15.34 -10.66
CA VAL A 143 1.35 -15.18 -11.43
C VAL A 143 2.50 -14.86 -10.50
N ALA A 144 2.33 -13.93 -9.58
CA ALA A 144 3.39 -13.51 -8.66
C ALA A 144 3.73 -14.60 -7.63
N GLN A 145 2.74 -15.27 -7.03
CA GLN A 145 2.98 -16.30 -6.02
C GLN A 145 3.75 -17.52 -6.57
N ARG A 146 3.64 -17.80 -7.88
CA ARG A 146 4.44 -18.88 -8.51
C ARG A 146 5.94 -18.58 -8.59
N LEU A 147 6.33 -17.33 -8.37
CA LEU A 147 7.72 -16.87 -8.48
C LEU A 147 8.45 -16.85 -7.12
N THR A 148 7.77 -17.25 -6.04
CA THR A 148 8.33 -17.22 -4.68
C THR A 148 7.69 -18.27 -3.78
N ASP A 149 8.50 -18.81 -2.85
CA ASP A 149 8.02 -19.66 -1.75
C ASP A 149 7.63 -18.83 -0.51
N ARG A 150 7.91 -17.52 -0.51
CA ARG A 150 7.51 -16.64 0.58
C ARG A 150 6.04 -16.26 0.49
N PRO A 151 5.39 -15.94 1.62
CA PRO A 151 4.06 -15.38 1.58
C PRO A 151 4.05 -14.10 0.74
N LEU A 152 3.20 -14.06 -0.27
CA LEU A 152 3.03 -12.90 -1.13
C LEU A 152 1.80 -12.10 -0.68
N LYS A 153 2.05 -10.85 -0.29
CA LYS A 153 1.02 -9.89 0.07
C LYS A 153 0.53 -9.17 -1.19
N PHE A 154 -0.77 -9.28 -1.47
CA PHE A 154 -1.40 -8.60 -2.59
C PHE A 154 -2.00 -7.27 -2.14
N GLY A 155 -1.62 -6.17 -2.79
CA GLY A 155 -2.12 -4.82 -2.50
C GLY A 155 -3.32 -4.44 -3.39
N ALA A 156 -4.33 -3.79 -2.81
CA ALA A 156 -5.46 -3.22 -3.53
C ALA A 156 -5.97 -1.96 -2.82
N ILE A 157 -6.45 -1.00 -3.61
CA ILE A 157 -7.04 0.22 -3.04
C ILE A 157 -8.40 -0.06 -2.43
N CYS A 158 -8.76 0.61 -1.33
CA CYS A 158 -10.08 0.48 -0.73
C CYS A 158 -11.15 1.21 -1.55
N ALA A 159 -12.40 0.72 -1.48
CA ALA A 159 -13.52 1.32 -2.19
C ALA A 159 -13.76 2.80 -1.85
N PRO A 160 -13.69 3.25 -0.57
CA PRO A 160 -13.83 4.66 -0.25
C PRO A 160 -12.75 5.57 -0.88
N ALA A 161 -11.50 5.11 -0.93
CA ALA A 161 -10.44 5.88 -1.59
C ALA A 161 -10.60 5.87 -3.12
N LEU A 162 -10.99 4.72 -3.69
CA LEU A 162 -11.30 4.61 -5.12
C LEU A 162 -12.43 5.57 -5.53
N ALA A 163 -13.47 5.69 -4.70
CA ALA A 163 -14.57 6.63 -4.93
C ALA A 163 -14.10 8.08 -4.98
N SER A 164 -13.11 8.46 -4.19
CA SER A 164 -12.56 9.82 -4.22
C SER A 164 -11.86 10.18 -5.53
N MET A 165 -11.53 9.17 -6.34
CA MET A 165 -10.95 9.31 -7.68
C MET A 165 -11.99 9.22 -8.80
N LEU A 166 -13.28 9.25 -8.46
CA LEU A 166 -14.38 9.20 -9.40
C LEU A 166 -15.18 10.51 -9.38
N TRP A 167 -15.73 10.86 -10.51
CA TRP A 167 -16.69 11.95 -10.66
C TRP A 167 -18.07 11.34 -10.90
N ASN A 168 -18.95 11.50 -9.90
CA ASN A 168 -20.29 10.93 -9.94
C ASN A 168 -21.25 11.79 -10.79
N GLU A 169 -21.77 11.22 -11.87
CA GLU A 169 -22.82 11.78 -12.71
C GLU A 169 -24.04 10.84 -12.82
N PHE A 170 -24.07 9.74 -12.06
CA PHE A 170 -25.12 8.73 -12.12
C PHE A 170 -25.89 8.52 -10.83
N TYR A 171 -25.18 8.40 -9.71
CA TYR A 171 -25.81 8.13 -8.41
C TYR A 171 -26.35 9.43 -7.80
N ASP A 172 -27.46 9.33 -7.05
CA ASP A 172 -28.05 10.47 -6.34
C ASP A 172 -27.10 11.07 -5.30
N ASP A 173 -26.25 10.23 -4.71
CA ASP A 173 -25.23 10.64 -3.76
C ASP A 173 -23.97 9.77 -3.82
N ASP A 174 -22.85 10.29 -3.29
CA ASP A 174 -21.58 9.58 -3.27
C ASP A 174 -21.56 8.39 -2.29
N LYS A 175 -22.40 8.39 -1.25
CA LYS A 175 -22.44 7.27 -0.28
C LYS A 175 -22.98 6.02 -0.95
N THR A 176 -24.03 6.16 -1.76
CA THR A 176 -24.59 5.06 -2.57
C THR A 176 -23.55 4.50 -3.55
N MET A 177 -22.81 5.38 -4.22
CA MET A 177 -21.71 4.96 -5.10
C MET A 177 -20.61 4.20 -4.35
N ILE A 178 -20.22 4.69 -3.18
CA ILE A 178 -19.21 4.03 -2.32
C ILE A 178 -19.68 2.63 -1.91
N LEU A 179 -20.95 2.46 -1.53
CA LEU A 179 -21.47 1.16 -1.12
C LEU A 179 -21.50 0.15 -2.28
N ASP A 180 -21.87 0.56 -3.49
CA ASP A 180 -21.78 -0.29 -4.69
C ASP A 180 -20.32 -0.70 -4.97
N LEU A 181 -19.37 0.21 -4.83
CA LEU A 181 -17.94 -0.10 -4.94
C LEU A 181 -17.49 -1.09 -3.86
N CYS A 182 -17.98 -0.94 -2.62
CA CYS A 182 -17.65 -1.89 -1.54
C CYS A 182 -18.10 -3.31 -1.89
N ASP A 183 -19.28 -3.48 -2.48
CA ASP A 183 -19.78 -4.80 -2.88
C ASP A 183 -18.97 -5.39 -4.04
N ILE A 184 -18.55 -4.55 -5.00
CA ILE A 184 -17.65 -4.96 -6.09
C ILE A 184 -16.30 -5.43 -5.55
N MET A 185 -15.68 -4.63 -4.67
CA MET A 185 -14.38 -4.97 -4.09
C MET A 185 -14.46 -6.17 -3.16
N ASN A 186 -15.58 -6.34 -2.43
CA ASN A 186 -15.81 -7.54 -1.62
C ASN A 186 -15.77 -8.81 -2.45
N ALA A 187 -16.42 -8.81 -3.62
CA ALA A 187 -16.42 -9.97 -4.50
C ALA A 187 -14.99 -10.32 -4.97
N GLU A 188 -14.17 -9.31 -5.32
CA GLU A 188 -12.76 -9.53 -5.68
C GLU A 188 -11.93 -10.08 -4.53
N PHE A 189 -12.06 -9.50 -3.33
CA PHE A 189 -11.29 -9.93 -2.17
C PHE A 189 -11.67 -11.34 -1.70
N ARG A 190 -12.94 -11.71 -1.80
CA ARG A 190 -13.38 -13.08 -1.50
C ARG A 190 -12.80 -14.08 -2.49
N GLU A 191 -12.90 -13.82 -3.79
CA GLU A 191 -12.30 -14.69 -4.81
C GLU A 191 -10.79 -14.84 -4.65
N LEU A 192 -10.12 -13.74 -4.33
CA LEU A 192 -8.67 -13.74 -4.07
C LEU A 192 -8.32 -14.61 -2.85
N ALA A 193 -9.07 -14.46 -1.75
CA ALA A 193 -8.88 -15.27 -0.55
C ALA A 193 -9.22 -16.74 -0.77
N ASP A 194 -10.30 -17.04 -1.48
CA ASP A 194 -10.74 -18.40 -1.81
C ASP A 194 -9.74 -19.11 -2.76
N ALA A 195 -9.03 -18.35 -3.57
CA ALA A 195 -7.94 -18.85 -4.40
C ALA A 195 -6.66 -19.19 -3.61
N GLY A 196 -6.61 -18.86 -2.31
CA GLY A 196 -5.52 -19.18 -1.40
C GLY A 196 -4.56 -18.01 -1.14
N CYS A 197 -4.86 -16.77 -1.55
CA CYS A 197 -4.04 -15.62 -1.21
C CYS A 197 -3.96 -15.46 0.32
N PRO A 198 -2.75 -15.54 0.92
CA PRO A 198 -2.64 -15.57 2.37
C PRO A 198 -2.81 -14.19 3.00
N LEU A 199 -2.43 -13.14 2.28
CA LEU A 199 -2.32 -11.76 2.76
C LEU A 199 -2.91 -10.79 1.74
N ILE A 200 -3.94 -10.04 2.14
CA ILE A 200 -4.51 -8.97 1.32
C ILE A 200 -4.29 -7.64 2.05
N GLN A 201 -3.57 -6.72 1.42
CA GLN A 201 -3.43 -5.37 1.92
C GLN A 201 -4.45 -4.47 1.24
N VAL A 202 -5.30 -3.82 2.04
CA VAL A 202 -6.28 -2.85 1.57
C VAL A 202 -5.79 -1.46 1.90
N GLU A 203 -5.57 -0.66 0.87
CA GLU A 203 -4.82 0.58 0.98
C GLU A 203 -5.71 1.82 1.04
N GLU A 204 -5.19 2.81 1.76
CA GLU A 204 -5.67 4.19 1.80
C GLU A 204 -7.11 4.36 2.32
N PRO A 205 -7.51 3.73 3.45
CA PRO A 205 -8.74 4.14 4.09
C PRO A 205 -8.64 5.63 4.48
N PRO A 206 -9.59 6.47 4.07
CA PRO A 206 -9.38 7.92 4.08
C PRO A 206 -9.58 8.59 5.45
N HIS A 207 -9.60 7.83 6.54
CA HIS A 207 -9.95 8.32 7.88
C HIS A 207 -9.03 9.44 8.37
N HIS A 208 -7.71 9.20 8.30
CA HIS A 208 -6.71 10.15 8.78
C HIS A 208 -6.69 11.43 7.92
N SER A 209 -6.80 11.30 6.60
CA SER A 209 -6.83 12.43 5.68
C SER A 209 -8.14 13.21 5.76
N ARG A 210 -9.30 12.53 5.86
CA ARG A 210 -10.59 13.17 6.06
C ARG A 210 -10.69 13.90 7.39
N ALA A 211 -10.09 13.37 8.43
CA ALA A 211 -10.03 14.05 9.74
C ALA A 211 -9.38 15.43 9.68
N LEU A 212 -8.59 15.73 8.65
CA LEU A 212 -7.97 17.03 8.43
C LEU A 212 -8.83 17.98 7.59
N LEU A 213 -9.89 17.50 6.96
CA LEU A 213 -10.75 18.36 6.14
C LEU A 213 -11.62 19.26 7.02
N GLU A 214 -11.71 20.51 6.63
CA GLU A 214 -12.61 21.47 7.27
C GLU A 214 -14.08 20.99 7.16
N GLY A 215 -14.79 20.98 8.27
CA GLY A 215 -16.18 20.51 8.33
C GLY A 215 -16.35 19.00 8.41
N SER A 216 -15.26 18.19 8.42
CA SER A 216 -15.36 16.74 8.62
C SER A 216 -15.88 16.43 10.02
N THR A 217 -16.89 15.56 10.09
CA THR A 217 -17.55 15.12 11.33
C THR A 217 -17.16 13.68 11.69
N ASP A 218 -17.40 13.30 12.95
CA ASP A 218 -17.22 11.92 13.37
C ASP A 218 -18.20 10.97 12.64
N ALA A 219 -19.40 11.45 12.26
CA ALA A 219 -20.34 10.68 11.46
C ALA A 219 -19.80 10.37 10.06
N ASP A 220 -19.01 11.28 9.47
CA ASP A 220 -18.34 11.01 8.18
C ASP A 220 -17.26 9.95 8.34
N LEU A 221 -16.48 10.00 9.41
CA LEU A 221 -15.46 8.98 9.71
C LEU A 221 -16.09 7.63 10.04
N GLU A 222 -17.23 7.63 10.73
CA GLU A 222 -18.00 6.41 11.00
C GLU A 222 -18.49 5.75 9.72
N PHE A 223 -19.09 6.53 8.82
CA PHE A 223 -19.50 6.01 7.51
C PHE A 223 -18.32 5.41 6.73
N GLN A 224 -17.13 6.03 6.79
CA GLN A 224 -15.94 5.45 6.16
C GLN A 224 -15.55 4.12 6.78
N THR A 225 -15.70 3.98 8.12
CA THR A 225 -15.44 2.72 8.84
C THR A 225 -16.42 1.63 8.42
N GLU A 226 -17.71 1.95 8.36
CA GLU A 226 -18.77 1.02 7.91
C GLU A 226 -18.53 0.56 6.47
N ALA A 227 -18.28 1.52 5.56
CA ALA A 227 -18.00 1.24 4.16
C ALA A 227 -16.75 0.37 4.00
N PHE A 228 -15.67 0.70 4.72
CA PHE A 228 -14.45 -0.11 4.69
C PHE A 228 -14.72 -1.53 5.18
N ASN A 229 -15.42 -1.70 6.29
CA ASN A 229 -15.71 -3.03 6.86
C ASN A 229 -16.65 -3.85 5.95
N ARG A 230 -17.56 -3.20 5.22
CA ARG A 230 -18.45 -3.86 4.25
C ARG A 230 -17.66 -4.57 3.15
N GLN A 231 -16.63 -3.94 2.59
CA GLN A 231 -15.82 -4.56 1.54
C GLN A 231 -15.01 -5.78 2.00
N LEU A 232 -14.88 -5.98 3.32
CA LEU A 232 -14.14 -7.10 3.91
C LEU A 232 -15.04 -8.19 4.49
N ALA A 233 -16.37 -8.04 4.38
CA ALA A 233 -17.30 -9.00 4.92
C ALA A 233 -17.10 -10.41 4.32
N GLY A 234 -16.79 -11.39 5.16
CA GLY A 234 -16.59 -12.79 4.74
C GLY A 234 -15.29 -13.09 4.01
N VAL A 235 -14.34 -12.16 3.97
CA VAL A 235 -12.99 -12.39 3.41
C VAL A 235 -12.16 -13.22 4.38
N SER A 236 -11.61 -14.35 3.91
CA SER A 236 -10.93 -15.33 4.77
C SER A 236 -9.40 -15.19 4.83
N ALA A 237 -8.79 -14.22 4.15
CA ALA A 237 -7.36 -13.93 4.20
C ALA A 237 -6.97 -13.15 5.47
N GLU A 238 -5.67 -13.07 5.77
CA GLU A 238 -5.14 -12.09 6.73
C GLU A 238 -5.17 -10.71 6.09
N ILE A 239 -5.89 -9.77 6.73
CA ILE A 239 -6.12 -8.43 6.19
C ILE A 239 -5.14 -7.44 6.79
N TRP A 240 -4.38 -6.79 5.90
CA TRP A 240 -3.56 -5.64 6.24
C TRP A 240 -4.23 -4.37 5.75
N VAL A 241 -4.05 -3.31 6.51
CA VAL A 241 -4.46 -1.96 6.12
C VAL A 241 -3.23 -1.10 6.09
N HIS A 242 -3.04 -0.36 5.01
CA HIS A 242 -1.99 0.65 4.92
C HIS A 242 -2.59 2.04 4.89
N THR A 243 -2.02 2.93 5.68
CA THR A 243 -2.30 4.37 5.65
C THR A 243 -1.01 5.15 5.59
N CYS A 244 -0.96 6.13 4.71
CA CYS A 244 0.12 7.10 4.69
C CYS A 244 -0.43 8.51 4.38
N TRP A 245 0.44 9.49 4.34
CA TRP A 245 0.05 10.86 3.99
C TRP A 245 0.13 11.13 2.49
N GLY A 246 0.11 10.08 1.70
CA GLY A 246 0.23 10.08 0.27
C GLY A 246 1.67 9.86 -0.20
N ASN A 247 1.78 9.50 -1.46
CA ASN A 247 3.07 9.30 -2.12
C ASN A 247 3.15 10.25 -3.32
N PRO A 248 3.25 11.56 -3.09
CA PRO A 248 3.44 12.52 -4.16
C PRO A 248 4.85 12.37 -4.71
N ASN A 249 5.17 13.15 -5.72
CA ASN A 249 6.50 13.15 -6.31
C ASN A 249 7.59 13.11 -5.24
N GLN A 250 8.43 12.10 -5.27
CA GLN A 250 9.42 11.71 -4.26
C GLN A 250 10.57 12.71 -4.05
N GLN A 251 10.55 13.83 -4.67
CA GLN A 251 11.59 14.84 -4.48
C GLN A 251 11.20 15.91 -3.46
N ARG A 252 10.14 15.68 -2.72
CA ARG A 252 9.76 16.58 -1.65
C ARG A 252 10.61 16.37 -0.42
N VAL A 253 11.43 17.34 -0.20
CA VAL A 253 12.38 17.34 0.90
C VAL A 253 11.78 17.84 2.20
N HIS A 254 10.62 18.51 2.17
CA HIS A 254 10.06 19.15 3.34
C HIS A 254 8.54 19.09 3.37
N TRP A 255 7.98 18.32 4.27
CA TRP A 255 6.64 18.54 4.76
C TRP A 255 6.47 18.14 6.22
N ASN A 256 5.65 18.90 6.91
CA ASN A 256 5.13 18.46 8.18
C ASN A 256 4.04 17.43 7.93
N VAL A 257 4.37 16.17 8.10
CA VAL A 257 3.41 15.08 8.09
C VAL A 257 2.41 15.33 9.21
N PRO A 258 1.10 15.35 8.94
CA PRO A 258 0.10 15.52 9.99
C PRO A 258 0.08 14.37 10.99
N SER A 259 -0.59 14.54 12.14
CA SER A 259 -0.73 13.48 13.13
C SER A 259 -1.93 12.57 12.83
N TYR A 260 -1.78 11.29 13.17
CA TYR A 260 -2.87 10.30 13.15
C TYR A 260 -3.87 10.45 14.31
N GLU A 261 -3.61 11.33 15.26
CA GLU A 261 -4.33 11.44 16.55
C GLU A 261 -5.87 11.36 16.36
N ARG A 262 -6.42 12.19 15.47
CA ARG A 262 -7.88 12.24 15.24
C ARG A 262 -8.42 11.03 14.46
N GLY A 263 -7.64 10.49 13.53
CA GLY A 263 -8.07 9.38 12.67
C GLY A 263 -7.87 8.00 13.30
N LEU A 264 -6.90 7.86 14.20
CA LEU A 264 -6.47 6.58 14.76
C LEU A 264 -7.60 5.79 15.45
N PRO A 265 -8.50 6.39 16.25
CA PRO A 265 -9.60 5.65 16.88
C PRO A 265 -10.52 4.96 15.86
N HIS A 266 -10.75 5.59 14.72
CA HIS A 266 -11.55 5.01 13.63
C HIS A 266 -10.76 3.94 12.86
N LEU A 267 -9.48 4.16 12.58
CA LEU A 267 -8.61 3.17 11.94
C LEU A 267 -8.50 1.87 12.75
N LEU A 268 -8.45 1.98 14.08
CA LEU A 268 -8.43 0.81 14.97
C LEU A 268 -9.75 -0.01 14.95
N ARG A 269 -10.86 0.54 14.44
CA ARG A 269 -12.15 -0.15 14.30
C ARG A 269 -12.33 -0.84 12.94
N LEU A 270 -11.37 -0.69 12.03
CA LEU A 270 -11.39 -1.39 10.74
C LEU A 270 -11.25 -2.90 10.94
N ASN A 271 -11.95 -3.70 10.15
CA ASN A 271 -11.85 -5.16 10.16
C ASN A 271 -10.55 -5.61 9.50
N CYS A 272 -9.42 -5.34 10.15
CA CYS A 272 -8.10 -5.75 9.71
C CYS A 272 -7.35 -6.48 10.84
N ASP A 273 -6.36 -7.26 10.45
CA ASP A 273 -5.46 -7.98 11.35
C ASP A 273 -4.18 -7.19 11.62
N VAL A 274 -3.74 -6.40 10.65
CA VAL A 274 -2.56 -5.55 10.74
C VAL A 274 -2.88 -4.14 10.25
N LEU A 275 -2.59 -3.13 11.05
CA LEU A 275 -2.69 -1.71 10.68
C LEU A 275 -1.30 -1.14 10.46
N THR A 276 -1.02 -0.68 9.25
CA THR A 276 0.26 -0.04 8.89
C THR A 276 0.11 1.48 8.91
N ILE A 277 1.03 2.16 9.58
CA ILE A 277 1.11 3.62 9.65
C ILE A 277 2.46 4.13 9.19
N GLU A 278 2.45 5.31 8.57
CA GLU A 278 3.65 6.06 8.26
C GLU A 278 4.29 6.58 9.56
N CYS A 279 5.58 6.33 9.74
CA CYS A 279 6.26 6.59 11.01
C CYS A 279 7.67 7.17 10.85
N ALA A 280 8.46 6.72 9.85
CA ALA A 280 9.82 7.21 9.65
C ALA A 280 9.85 8.69 9.23
N SER A 281 8.92 9.13 8.39
CA SER A 281 8.80 10.52 7.94
C SER A 281 8.51 11.52 9.08
N SER A 282 7.95 11.05 10.19
CA SER A 282 7.65 11.80 11.39
C SER A 282 8.60 11.49 12.56
N GLU A 283 9.64 10.67 12.33
CA GLU A 283 10.60 10.21 13.38
C GLU A 283 9.89 9.59 14.59
N GLY A 284 8.76 8.91 14.34
CA GLY A 284 8.01 8.24 15.39
C GLY A 284 7.22 9.17 16.30
N ARG A 285 6.84 10.36 15.82
CA ARG A 285 6.07 11.34 16.62
C ARG A 285 4.76 10.77 17.17
N ASP A 286 4.06 9.95 16.37
CA ASP A 286 2.74 9.41 16.72
C ASP A 286 2.80 8.08 17.51
N LEU A 287 3.98 7.52 17.76
CA LEU A 287 4.13 6.29 18.54
C LEU A 287 3.53 6.36 19.95
N PRO A 288 3.63 7.48 20.69
CA PRO A 288 2.98 7.60 22.00
C PRO A 288 1.46 7.43 22.00
N LEU A 289 0.79 7.61 20.84
CA LEU A 289 -0.65 7.39 20.72
C LEU A 289 -1.03 5.93 21.04
N PHE A 290 -0.11 4.98 20.86
CA PHE A 290 -0.34 3.56 21.14
C PHE A 290 -0.20 3.18 22.61
N LYS A 291 0.28 4.06 23.49
CA LYS A 291 0.52 3.77 24.91
C LYS A 291 -0.68 3.19 25.65
N HIS A 292 -1.88 3.60 25.28
CA HIS A 292 -3.12 3.18 25.94
C HIS A 292 -4.08 2.44 24.99
N VAL A 293 -3.63 2.14 23.79
CA VAL A 293 -4.42 1.40 22.81
C VAL A 293 -4.50 -0.07 23.23
N LYS A 294 -5.74 -0.56 23.45
CA LYS A 294 -6.02 -1.97 23.64
C LYS A 294 -6.54 -2.53 22.33
N THR A 295 -5.75 -3.33 21.67
CA THR A 295 -6.11 -3.97 20.41
C THR A 295 -5.43 -5.34 20.31
N ASP A 296 -6.08 -6.26 19.63
CA ASP A 296 -5.52 -7.56 19.22
C ASP A 296 -4.84 -7.51 17.84
N LYS A 297 -4.94 -6.35 17.17
CA LYS A 297 -4.26 -6.12 15.89
C LYS A 297 -2.75 -6.04 16.06
N LYS A 298 -2.04 -6.43 15.03
CA LYS A 298 -0.65 -6.01 14.89
C LYS A 298 -0.58 -4.60 14.32
N ILE A 299 0.44 -3.87 14.74
CA ILE A 299 0.74 -2.52 14.25
C ILE A 299 2.03 -2.61 13.44
N ALA A 300 1.92 -2.32 12.17
CA ALA A 300 3.08 -2.19 11.29
C ALA A 300 3.51 -0.72 11.24
N ILE A 301 4.76 -0.47 11.54
CA ILE A 301 5.33 0.89 11.45
C ILE A 301 6.27 0.99 10.25
N GLY A 302 6.18 2.09 9.51
CA GLY A 302 7.19 2.45 8.54
C GLY A 302 8.49 2.86 9.22
N VAL A 303 9.61 2.24 8.85
CA VAL A 303 10.93 2.54 9.43
C VAL A 303 11.92 3.11 8.41
N VAL A 304 11.50 3.19 7.16
CA VAL A 304 12.23 3.85 6.09
C VAL A 304 11.31 4.82 5.34
N ASN A 305 11.82 6.00 5.07
CA ASN A 305 11.06 7.08 4.45
C ASN A 305 11.02 6.91 2.93
N HIS A 306 9.83 6.93 2.35
CA HIS A 306 9.61 6.80 0.91
C HIS A 306 9.78 8.11 0.13
N CYS A 307 9.74 9.26 0.83
CA CYS A 307 9.73 10.59 0.21
C CYS A 307 11.12 11.14 -0.13
N ASN A 308 12.19 10.43 0.18
CA ASN A 308 13.54 10.85 -0.12
C ASN A 308 14.40 9.71 -0.67
N THR A 309 15.54 10.07 -1.26
CA THR A 309 16.49 9.13 -1.87
C THR A 309 17.60 8.69 -0.92
N VAL A 310 17.59 9.14 0.32
CA VAL A 310 18.56 8.74 1.32
C VAL A 310 18.26 7.33 1.80
N VAL A 311 19.24 6.45 1.79
CA VAL A 311 19.15 5.13 2.42
C VAL A 311 19.47 5.30 3.89
N GLU A 312 18.56 4.93 4.75
CA GLU A 312 18.71 5.04 6.19
C GLU A 312 19.81 4.09 6.69
N PRO A 313 20.68 4.53 7.61
CA PRO A 313 21.56 3.60 8.30
C PRO A 313 20.78 2.55 9.10
N ALA A 314 21.26 1.31 9.14
CA ALA A 314 20.59 0.24 9.89
C ALA A 314 20.39 0.59 11.38
N GLU A 315 21.33 1.30 12.00
CA GLU A 315 21.20 1.77 13.38
C GLU A 315 20.09 2.81 13.56
N HIS A 316 19.84 3.66 12.56
CA HIS A 316 18.72 4.59 12.59
C HIS A 316 17.37 3.85 12.57
N VAL A 317 17.26 2.83 11.71
CA VAL A 317 16.09 1.94 11.66
C VAL A 317 15.92 1.21 13.01
N ALA A 318 16.99 0.65 13.56
CA ALA A 318 16.98 -0.03 14.87
C ALA A 318 16.53 0.92 15.99
N ALA A 319 17.00 2.17 15.99
CA ALA A 319 16.60 3.16 16.99
C ALA A 319 15.10 3.44 16.93
N LEU A 320 14.52 3.56 15.73
CA LEU A 320 13.08 3.77 15.57
C LEU A 320 12.26 2.55 16.03
N ILE A 321 12.75 1.34 15.74
CA ILE A 321 12.12 0.09 16.22
C ILE A 321 12.16 0.02 17.75
N ARG A 322 13.29 0.33 18.41
CA ARG A 322 13.40 0.38 19.87
C ARG A 322 12.41 1.39 20.47
N LYS A 323 12.30 2.57 19.86
CA LYS A 323 11.32 3.59 20.27
C LYS A 323 9.87 3.07 20.15
N ALA A 324 9.56 2.32 19.08
CA ALA A 324 8.23 1.72 18.92
C ALA A 324 7.94 0.66 20.00
N LEU A 325 8.94 -0.13 20.39
CA LEU A 325 8.81 -1.15 21.43
C LEU A 325 8.51 -0.59 22.83
N GLU A 326 8.69 0.72 23.06
CA GLU A 326 8.25 1.39 24.30
C GLU A 326 6.71 1.46 24.39
N TYR A 327 6.00 1.37 23.26
CA TYR A 327 4.55 1.59 23.15
C TYR A 327 3.79 0.38 22.59
N ILE A 328 4.44 -0.44 21.78
CA ILE A 328 3.85 -1.57 21.07
C ILE A 328 4.61 -2.85 21.43
N PRO A 329 3.93 -3.88 22.01
CA PRO A 329 4.58 -5.16 22.32
C PRO A 329 5.21 -5.81 21.09
N LYS A 330 6.34 -6.47 21.27
CA LYS A 330 7.08 -7.14 20.17
C LYS A 330 6.24 -8.20 19.42
N GLU A 331 5.27 -8.78 20.09
CA GLU A 331 4.32 -9.75 19.52
C GLU A 331 3.34 -9.08 18.55
N GLN A 332 3.08 -7.79 18.72
CA GLN A 332 2.17 -6.99 17.89
C GLN A 332 2.91 -6.09 16.90
N LEU A 333 4.22 -5.93 17.02
CA LEU A 333 4.98 -5.04 16.15
C LEU A 333 5.38 -5.74 14.84
N VAL A 334 5.10 -5.07 13.72
CA VAL A 334 5.53 -5.44 12.38
C VAL A 334 6.35 -4.28 11.80
N ILE A 335 7.36 -4.59 11.00
CA ILE A 335 8.26 -3.61 10.42
C ILE A 335 7.98 -3.47 8.92
N SER A 336 7.73 -2.25 8.50
CA SER A 336 7.35 -1.93 7.13
C SER A 336 8.06 -0.68 6.59
N THR A 337 7.71 -0.29 5.40
CA THR A 337 8.05 1.02 4.82
C THR A 337 6.93 2.01 5.07
N ASP A 338 7.23 3.30 5.12
CA ASP A 338 6.22 4.36 5.30
C ASP A 338 5.13 4.30 4.22
N CYS A 339 5.54 4.09 2.96
CA CYS A 339 4.66 3.86 1.83
C CYS A 339 5.38 3.00 0.79
N GLY A 340 4.73 2.69 -0.33
CA GLY A 340 5.35 2.00 -1.44
C GLY A 340 6.42 2.84 -2.14
N PHE A 341 7.33 2.18 -2.81
CA PHE A 341 8.44 2.81 -3.54
C PHE A 341 8.18 2.98 -5.05
N GLY A 342 7.05 2.48 -5.54
CA GLY A 342 6.78 2.35 -6.97
C GLY A 342 6.35 3.63 -7.68
N ARG A 343 6.23 4.75 -6.97
CA ARG A 343 5.97 6.04 -7.62
C ARG A 343 7.25 6.68 -8.10
N GLU A 344 7.09 7.70 -8.90
CA GLU A 344 8.13 8.34 -9.68
C GLU A 344 9.31 8.86 -8.84
N GLY A 345 10.51 8.69 -9.36
CA GLY A 345 11.73 9.30 -8.85
C GLY A 345 12.60 8.40 -7.96
N LEU A 346 12.10 7.33 -7.37
CA LEU A 346 12.95 6.39 -6.66
C LEU A 346 13.49 5.31 -7.59
N SER A 347 14.81 5.22 -7.69
CA SER A 347 15.41 4.14 -8.46
C SER A 347 15.28 2.80 -7.76
N ARG A 348 15.21 1.71 -8.55
CA ARG A 348 15.20 0.34 -8.01
C ARG A 348 16.36 0.07 -7.07
N ARG A 349 17.54 0.65 -7.35
CA ARG A 349 18.72 0.46 -6.52
C ARG A 349 18.56 1.10 -5.15
N ILE A 350 18.01 2.31 -5.08
CA ILE A 350 17.74 2.97 -3.79
C ILE A 350 16.68 2.20 -3.02
N ALA A 351 15.56 1.82 -3.67
CA ALA A 351 14.52 1.02 -3.04
C ALA A 351 15.06 -0.30 -2.47
N PHE A 352 15.94 -0.97 -3.22
CA PHE A 352 16.61 -2.19 -2.77
C PHE A 352 17.43 -1.96 -1.49
N TYR A 353 18.27 -0.93 -1.45
CA TYR A 353 19.08 -0.66 -0.27
C TYR A 353 18.26 -0.13 0.91
N LYS A 354 17.13 0.53 0.67
CA LYS A 354 16.15 0.84 1.74
C LYS A 354 15.55 -0.44 2.35
N CYS A 355 15.23 -1.44 1.52
CA CYS A 355 14.80 -2.76 2.01
C CYS A 355 15.91 -3.46 2.80
N VAL A 356 17.17 -3.38 2.35
CA VAL A 356 18.33 -3.92 3.08
C VAL A 356 18.46 -3.23 4.43
N ALA A 357 18.43 -1.91 4.48
CA ALA A 357 18.51 -1.13 5.72
C ALA A 357 17.38 -1.49 6.70
N LEU A 358 16.14 -1.66 6.18
CA LEU A 358 15.01 -2.11 6.97
C LEU A 358 15.27 -3.46 7.64
N VAL A 359 15.77 -4.44 6.86
CA VAL A 359 16.03 -5.80 7.40
C VAL A 359 17.24 -5.83 8.33
N GLU A 360 18.33 -5.15 7.97
CA GLU A 360 19.52 -5.08 8.83
C GLU A 360 19.23 -4.39 10.17
N GLY A 361 18.51 -3.26 10.14
CA GLY A 361 18.06 -2.58 11.35
C GLY A 361 17.13 -3.44 12.20
N THR A 362 16.24 -4.20 11.57
CA THR A 362 15.38 -5.17 12.26
C THR A 362 16.21 -6.30 12.87
N ASN A 363 17.23 -6.81 12.17
CA ASN A 363 18.11 -7.85 12.67
C ASN A 363 18.91 -7.41 13.90
N ILE A 364 19.34 -6.14 13.97
CA ILE A 364 19.96 -5.60 15.18
C ILE A 364 19.02 -5.79 16.39
N VAL A 365 17.75 -5.38 16.25
CA VAL A 365 16.77 -5.50 17.34
C VAL A 365 16.36 -6.94 17.59
N ARG A 366 16.23 -7.77 16.53
CA ARG A 366 15.99 -9.22 16.69
C ARG A 366 17.07 -9.87 17.54
N ARG A 367 18.35 -9.57 17.27
CA ARG A 367 19.49 -10.08 18.04
C ARG A 367 19.41 -9.66 19.51
N GLU A 368 19.09 -8.40 19.80
CA GLU A 368 18.91 -7.90 21.16
C GLU A 368 17.80 -8.62 21.93
N LEU A 369 16.76 -9.04 21.21
CA LEU A 369 15.59 -9.74 21.76
C LEU A 369 15.72 -11.27 21.73
N GLY A 370 16.83 -11.82 21.25
CA GLY A 370 17.02 -13.26 21.08
C GLY A 370 16.13 -13.89 20.03
N LEU A 371 15.74 -13.13 19.01
CA LEU A 371 14.91 -13.59 17.89
C LEU A 371 15.79 -14.00 16.69
N PRO A 372 15.32 -14.90 15.82
CA PRO A 372 16.04 -15.26 14.60
C PRO A 372 16.25 -14.06 13.67
N GLU A 373 17.46 -13.93 13.13
CA GLU A 373 17.81 -12.92 12.14
C GLU A 373 17.44 -13.40 10.73
N ALA A 374 16.97 -12.48 9.89
CA ALA A 374 16.78 -12.76 8.47
C ALA A 374 18.15 -12.71 7.75
N ARG A 375 18.32 -13.61 6.78
CA ARG A 375 19.52 -13.60 5.94
C ARG A 375 19.42 -12.51 4.88
N VAL A 376 20.35 -11.57 4.88
CA VAL A 376 20.51 -10.53 3.86
C VAL A 376 21.57 -11.02 2.86
N ARG A 377 21.13 -11.49 1.69
CA ARG A 377 22.07 -12.12 0.71
C ARG A 377 23.08 -11.13 0.14
N VAL A 378 22.71 -9.87 0.01
CA VAL A 378 23.60 -8.82 -0.51
C VAL A 378 24.80 -8.55 0.39
N ALA A 379 24.67 -8.84 1.68
CA ALA A 379 25.75 -8.72 2.67
C ALA A 379 26.58 -10.02 2.81
N ASP A 380 26.25 -11.08 2.07
CA ASP A 380 26.98 -12.33 2.13
C ASP A 380 28.32 -12.21 1.38
N PRO A 381 29.50 -12.33 2.08
CA PRO A 381 30.80 -12.19 1.44
C PRO A 381 31.04 -13.19 0.29
N LYS A 382 30.37 -14.35 0.34
CA LYS A 382 30.46 -15.38 -0.71
C LYS A 382 29.82 -14.95 -2.03
N LEU A 383 28.97 -13.93 -1.98
CA LEU A 383 28.30 -13.37 -3.15
C LEU A 383 29.04 -12.14 -3.70
N TRP A 384 30.18 -11.78 -3.13
CA TRP A 384 30.96 -10.63 -3.58
C TRP A 384 31.64 -10.92 -4.91
N PHE A 385 31.42 -10.07 -5.90
CA PHE A 385 31.88 -10.28 -7.28
C PHE A 385 33.41 -10.24 -7.38
N ALA A 386 34.07 -9.45 -6.56
CA ALA A 386 35.51 -9.22 -6.64
C ALA A 386 36.34 -10.18 -5.74
N GLY A 387 35.71 -11.01 -4.92
CA GLY A 387 36.39 -11.76 -3.87
C GLY A 387 36.98 -10.87 -2.76
N PRO A 388 37.38 -11.42 -1.65
CA PRO A 388 38.11 -10.67 -0.65
C PRO A 388 39.51 -10.29 -1.18
#